data_ed1b5d95dfd34b4676a730794e76737f
#
_entry.id   ed1b5d95dfd34b4676a730794e76737f
#
_cell.length_a   1.000
_cell.length_b   1.000
_cell.length_c   1.000
_cell.angle_alpha   90.00
_cell.angle_beta   90.00
_cell.angle_gamma   90.00
#
_symmetry.space_group_name_H-M   'P 1'
#
loop_
_entity.id
_entity.type
_entity.pdbx_description
1 polymer ?
#
loop_
_entity_poly.entity_id
_entity_poly.type
_entity_poly.pdbx_seq_one_letter_code
_entity_poly.pdbx_strand_id
1 'polypeptide(L)'
;MTQFPEVSASRQDIRQLIRQRRRALSAEQQAHFAQQAAARMMAYPPVVMANTVALFLSFDGELDTQPLIDQLWRAGKKVYLPVLHPFSRGNLLFLHYHPHSELVVNRLKITEPKLDVRDVLPLSELDVLITPLVAFDEQGQRLGMGGGFYDRTLQNWQRYGLQPVGYAHDCQAVEVLPVEKWDIPLPAVVTPSKTWLW
;
A
#
# COMPACT_ATOMS: atom_id res chain seq x y z
N MET A 1 16.46 -17.02 4.08
CA MET A 1 15.29 -17.25 4.98
C MET A 1 15.77 -17.13 6.41
N THR A 2 15.29 -16.15 7.13
CA THR A 2 15.63 -16.00 8.55
C THR A 2 14.52 -16.69 9.34
N GLN A 3 14.84 -17.81 9.97
CA GLN A 3 13.93 -18.48 10.91
C GLN A 3 13.61 -17.51 12.05
N PHE A 4 12.33 -17.29 12.31
CA PHE A 4 11.89 -16.73 13.58
C PHE A 4 12.10 -17.78 14.68
N PRO A 5 12.49 -17.39 15.90
CA PRO A 5 12.57 -18.34 17.01
C PRO A 5 11.18 -18.98 17.26
N GLU A 6 11.15 -20.21 17.72
CA GLU A 6 9.96 -21.06 17.93
C GLU A 6 8.88 -20.49 18.90
N VAL A 7 9.11 -19.33 19.47
CA VAL A 7 8.09 -18.57 20.19
C VAL A 7 7.39 -17.69 19.15
N SER A 8 6.11 -17.88 18.94
CA SER A 8 5.33 -17.09 17.96
C SER A 8 5.56 -15.60 18.24
N ALA A 9 6.31 -14.94 17.34
CA ALA A 9 6.56 -13.52 17.43
C ALA A 9 5.22 -12.76 17.41
N SER A 10 5.03 -11.82 18.34
CA SER A 10 3.83 -11.00 18.36
C SER A 10 3.76 -10.11 17.10
N ARG A 11 2.55 -9.67 16.73
CA ARG A 11 2.38 -8.71 15.62
C ARG A 11 3.25 -7.47 15.81
N GLN A 12 3.42 -7.04 17.06
CA GLN A 12 4.26 -5.88 17.38
C GLN A 12 5.75 -6.15 17.17
N ASP A 13 6.23 -7.35 17.54
CA ASP A 13 7.63 -7.74 17.32
C ASP A 13 7.95 -7.78 15.81
N ILE A 14 7.02 -8.32 15.01
CA ILE A 14 7.16 -8.34 13.55
C ILE A 14 7.22 -6.91 12.99
N ARG A 15 6.34 -6.01 13.44
CA ARG A 15 6.39 -4.61 13.01
C ARG A 15 7.73 -3.95 13.32
N GLN A 16 8.27 -4.16 14.51
CA GLN A 16 9.57 -3.61 14.89
C GLN A 16 10.70 -4.16 14.02
N LEU A 17 10.75 -5.47 13.83
CA LEU A 17 11.76 -6.12 13.00
C LEU A 17 11.73 -5.62 11.56
N ILE A 18 10.56 -5.57 10.95
CA ILE A 18 10.42 -5.13 9.55
C ILE A 18 10.77 -3.65 9.40
N ARG A 19 10.36 -2.80 10.34
CA ARG A 19 10.75 -1.38 10.32
C ARG A 19 12.26 -1.20 10.40
N GLN A 20 12.95 -1.99 11.22
CA GLN A 20 14.42 -1.99 11.28
C GLN A 20 15.03 -2.40 9.94
N ARG A 21 14.50 -3.47 9.30
CA ARG A 21 14.98 -3.92 7.98
C ARG A 21 14.80 -2.85 6.91
N ARG A 22 13.64 -2.19 6.86
CA ARG A 22 13.39 -1.11 5.91
C ARG A 22 14.34 0.07 6.11
N ARG A 23 14.55 0.49 7.36
CA ARG A 23 15.42 1.61 7.71
C ARG A 23 16.91 1.33 7.49
N ALA A 24 17.29 0.05 7.47
CA ALA A 24 18.66 -0.37 7.19
C ALA A 24 19.03 -0.28 5.69
N LEU A 25 18.06 -0.12 4.80
CA LEU A 25 18.32 0.09 3.39
C LEU A 25 18.97 1.45 3.15
N SER A 26 20.03 1.49 2.34
CA SER A 26 20.67 2.75 1.95
C SER A 26 19.76 3.57 1.02
N ALA A 27 20.05 4.86 0.89
CA ALA A 27 19.32 5.74 -0.04
C ALA A 27 19.44 5.25 -1.49
N GLU A 28 20.61 4.72 -1.87
CA GLU A 28 20.84 4.13 -3.20
C GLU A 28 20.00 2.86 -3.42
N GLN A 29 19.96 1.96 -2.44
CA GLN A 29 19.11 0.77 -2.48
C GLN A 29 17.63 1.15 -2.57
N GLN A 30 17.18 2.11 -1.75
CA GLN A 30 15.81 2.63 -1.79
C GLN A 30 15.43 3.14 -3.18
N ALA A 31 16.27 3.97 -3.80
CA ALA A 31 16.03 4.52 -5.13
C ALA A 31 16.00 3.42 -6.21
N HIS A 32 16.92 2.47 -6.15
CA HIS A 32 16.98 1.36 -7.09
C HIS A 32 15.75 0.45 -6.99
N PHE A 33 15.38 0.05 -5.79
CA PHE A 33 14.20 -0.80 -5.55
C PHE A 33 12.91 -0.10 -5.94
N ALA A 34 12.79 1.19 -5.68
CA ALA A 34 11.63 1.97 -6.10
C ALA A 34 11.43 1.97 -7.62
N GLN A 35 12.52 2.09 -8.40
CA GLN A 35 12.46 2.03 -9.85
C GLN A 35 12.08 0.63 -10.35
N GLN A 36 12.68 -0.42 -9.79
CA GLN A 36 12.37 -1.80 -10.15
C GLN A 36 10.90 -2.15 -9.87
N ALA A 37 10.43 -1.83 -8.67
CA ALA A 37 9.06 -2.11 -8.27
C ALA A 37 8.04 -1.31 -9.08
N ALA A 38 8.33 -0.05 -9.40
CA ALA A 38 7.47 0.78 -10.24
C ALA A 38 7.32 0.17 -11.65
N ALA A 39 8.41 -0.25 -12.27
CA ALA A 39 8.38 -0.91 -13.57
C ALA A 39 7.55 -2.21 -13.52
N ARG A 40 7.70 -3.00 -12.47
CA ARG A 40 6.96 -4.24 -12.26
C ARG A 40 5.47 -3.99 -12.05
N MET A 41 5.11 -2.99 -11.24
CA MET A 41 3.70 -2.62 -11.02
C MET A 41 3.04 -2.10 -12.28
N MET A 42 3.74 -1.30 -13.09
CA MET A 42 3.22 -0.80 -14.37
C MET A 42 2.97 -1.92 -15.39
N ALA A 43 3.66 -3.05 -15.28
CA ALA A 43 3.47 -4.24 -16.12
C ALA A 43 2.42 -5.22 -15.54
N TYR A 44 1.96 -5.01 -14.31
CA TYR A 44 0.96 -5.85 -13.68
C TYR A 44 -0.41 -5.68 -14.38
N PRO A 45 -1.03 -6.77 -14.89
CA PRO A 45 -2.19 -6.65 -15.78
C PRO A 45 -3.35 -5.80 -15.24
N PRO A 46 -3.79 -5.91 -13.98
CA PRO A 46 -4.82 -5.02 -13.45
C PRO A 46 -4.46 -3.54 -13.54
N VAL A 47 -3.19 -3.17 -13.34
CA VAL A 47 -2.72 -1.78 -13.47
C VAL A 47 -2.67 -1.36 -14.93
N VAL A 48 -2.22 -2.23 -15.83
CA VAL A 48 -2.21 -1.96 -17.28
C VAL A 48 -3.61 -1.56 -17.76
N MET A 49 -4.62 -2.27 -17.30
CA MET A 49 -6.02 -2.06 -17.71
C MET A 49 -6.74 -0.97 -16.93
N ALA A 50 -6.21 -0.52 -15.80
CA ALA A 50 -6.85 0.46 -14.93
C ALA A 50 -6.87 1.86 -15.53
N ASN A 51 -7.96 2.60 -15.30
CA ASN A 51 -8.05 4.04 -15.52
C ASN A 51 -7.82 4.82 -14.23
N THR A 52 -8.26 4.27 -13.10
CA THR A 52 -8.16 4.87 -11.76
C THR A 52 -7.34 3.98 -10.84
N VAL A 53 -6.31 4.55 -10.23
CA VAL A 53 -5.38 3.86 -9.35
C VAL A 53 -5.20 4.68 -8.08
N ALA A 54 -5.55 4.11 -6.93
CA ALA A 54 -5.21 4.67 -5.64
C ALA A 54 -3.94 4.02 -5.10
N LEU A 55 -3.10 4.81 -4.48
CA LEU A 55 -1.93 4.35 -3.75
C LEU A 55 -1.67 5.29 -2.57
N PHE A 56 -0.50 5.19 -1.98
CA PHE A 56 -0.14 5.93 -0.77
C PHE A 56 1.17 6.71 -0.98
N LEU A 57 1.40 7.72 -0.15
CA LEU A 57 2.70 8.36 -0.04
C LEU A 57 3.56 7.59 0.96
N SER A 58 4.74 7.16 0.53
CA SER A 58 5.67 6.39 1.36
C SER A 58 6.25 7.22 2.50
N PHE A 59 6.43 6.59 3.65
CA PHE A 59 7.14 7.18 4.78
C PHE A 59 7.81 6.06 5.60
N ASP A 60 8.70 6.42 6.54
CA ASP A 60 9.34 5.49 7.47
C ASP A 60 10.03 4.30 6.78
N GLY A 61 10.77 4.57 5.71
CA GLY A 61 11.51 3.55 4.96
C GLY A 61 10.65 2.65 4.07
N GLU A 62 9.36 2.92 3.92
CA GLU A 62 8.53 2.22 2.94
C GLU A 62 9.09 2.35 1.52
N LEU A 63 8.74 1.40 0.68
CA LEU A 63 9.08 1.44 -0.75
C LEU A 63 8.55 2.74 -1.36
N ASP A 64 9.44 3.56 -1.91
CA ASP A 64 9.07 4.87 -2.44
C ASP A 64 8.08 4.75 -3.60
N THR A 65 6.92 5.36 -3.43
CA THR A 65 5.85 5.35 -4.43
C THR A 65 5.96 6.45 -5.47
N GLN A 66 6.83 7.44 -5.29
CA GLN A 66 6.92 8.57 -6.22
C GLN A 66 7.28 8.16 -7.66
N PRO A 67 8.25 7.25 -7.91
CA PRO A 67 8.53 6.79 -9.26
C PRO A 67 7.32 6.13 -9.94
N LEU A 68 6.53 5.38 -9.18
CA LEU A 68 5.29 4.77 -9.68
C LEU A 68 4.22 5.83 -9.98
N ILE A 69 4.03 6.79 -9.09
CA ILE A 69 3.09 7.92 -9.30
C ILE A 69 3.42 8.65 -10.59
N ASP A 70 4.69 8.97 -10.82
CA ASP A 70 5.14 9.66 -12.02
C ASP A 70 4.84 8.85 -13.30
N GLN A 71 5.04 7.54 -13.25
CA GLN A 71 4.74 6.64 -14.38
C GLN A 71 3.24 6.51 -14.64
N LEU A 72 2.43 6.43 -13.59
CA LEU A 72 0.96 6.40 -13.70
C LEU A 72 0.45 7.69 -14.36
N TRP A 73 0.94 8.85 -13.93
CA TRP A 73 0.58 10.14 -14.56
C TRP A 73 0.97 10.20 -16.04
N ARG A 74 2.20 9.78 -16.37
CA ARG A 74 2.68 9.74 -17.78
C ARG A 74 1.85 8.79 -18.65
N ALA A 75 1.33 7.72 -18.06
CA ALA A 75 0.45 6.79 -18.76
C ALA A 75 -1.01 7.29 -18.88
N GLY A 76 -1.31 8.49 -18.40
CA GLY A 76 -2.63 9.11 -18.46
C GLY A 76 -3.63 8.51 -17.47
N LYS A 77 -3.16 7.80 -16.45
CA LYS A 77 -4.01 7.22 -15.41
C LYS A 77 -4.32 8.26 -14.34
N LYS A 78 -5.53 8.21 -13.81
CA LYS A 78 -5.93 9.07 -12.69
C LYS A 78 -5.46 8.45 -11.39
N VAL A 79 -4.68 9.22 -10.63
CA VAL A 79 -4.09 8.81 -9.35
C VAL A 79 -4.89 9.38 -8.19
N TYR A 80 -5.08 8.56 -7.16
CA TYR A 80 -5.82 8.92 -5.94
C TYR A 80 -4.98 8.60 -4.71
N LEU A 81 -5.10 9.44 -3.68
CA LEU A 81 -4.46 9.24 -2.38
C LEU A 81 -5.49 9.11 -1.27
N PRO A 82 -5.19 8.34 -0.21
CA PRO A 82 -6.07 8.21 0.93
C PRO A 82 -6.09 9.48 1.77
N VAL A 83 -7.27 9.83 2.24
CA VAL A 83 -7.51 10.90 3.20
C VAL A 83 -8.33 10.34 4.35
N LEU A 84 -8.00 10.73 5.58
CA LEU A 84 -8.80 10.34 6.74
C LEU A 84 -10.23 10.87 6.59
N HIS A 85 -11.21 9.99 6.74
CA HIS A 85 -12.61 10.39 6.65
C HIS A 85 -12.93 11.40 7.77
N PRO A 86 -13.48 12.57 7.46
CA PRO A 86 -13.66 13.66 8.44
C PRO A 86 -14.67 13.34 9.54
N PHE A 87 -15.64 12.46 9.27
CA PHE A 87 -16.73 12.17 10.19
C PHE A 87 -16.81 10.70 10.61
N SER A 88 -16.12 9.80 9.92
CA SER A 88 -16.14 8.36 10.21
C SER A 88 -14.75 7.89 10.63
N ARG A 89 -14.60 7.58 11.91
CA ARG A 89 -13.31 7.10 12.44
C ARG A 89 -12.93 5.76 11.82
N GLY A 90 -11.65 5.66 11.44
CA GLY A 90 -11.08 4.42 10.92
C GLY A 90 -11.35 4.14 9.44
N ASN A 91 -12.03 5.06 8.74
CA ASN A 91 -12.29 4.97 7.31
C ASN A 91 -11.45 5.95 6.52
N LEU A 92 -11.27 5.64 5.23
CA LEU A 92 -10.54 6.47 4.26
C LEU A 92 -11.48 6.96 3.17
N LEU A 93 -11.21 8.15 2.67
CA LEU A 93 -11.66 8.62 1.37
C LEU A 93 -10.49 8.60 0.41
N PHE A 94 -10.74 8.45 -0.88
CA PHE A 94 -9.71 8.53 -1.92
C PHE A 94 -9.94 9.77 -2.76
N LEU A 95 -8.94 10.66 -2.78
CA LEU A 95 -9.02 11.94 -3.46
C LEU A 95 -8.06 11.99 -4.64
N HIS A 96 -8.51 12.60 -5.73
CA HIS A 96 -7.70 12.82 -6.92
C HIS A 96 -6.40 13.53 -6.57
N TYR A 97 -5.30 13.00 -7.05
CA TYR A 97 -3.95 13.52 -6.86
C TYR A 97 -3.27 13.78 -8.19
N HIS A 98 -2.92 15.03 -8.44
CA HIS A 98 -2.19 15.47 -9.64
C HIS A 98 -1.01 16.36 -9.22
N PRO A 99 -0.08 16.72 -10.14
CA PRO A 99 1.13 17.45 -9.77
C PRO A 99 0.90 18.80 -9.07
N HIS A 100 -0.27 19.39 -9.24
CA HIS A 100 -0.64 20.67 -8.62
C HIS A 100 -1.59 20.56 -7.43
N SER A 101 -1.85 19.33 -6.95
CA SER A 101 -2.70 19.13 -5.77
C SER A 101 -2.09 19.77 -4.52
N GLU A 102 -2.92 20.48 -3.76
CA GLU A 102 -2.53 20.98 -2.44
C GLU A 102 -2.49 19.82 -1.44
N LEU A 103 -1.36 19.69 -0.74
CA LEU A 103 -1.16 18.71 0.30
C LEU A 103 -1.17 19.35 1.68
N VAL A 104 -1.76 18.67 2.65
CA VAL A 104 -1.84 19.07 4.05
C VAL A 104 -1.38 17.94 4.96
N VAL A 105 -1.01 18.27 6.20
CA VAL A 105 -0.67 17.28 7.22
C VAL A 105 -1.89 17.04 8.10
N ASN A 106 -2.31 15.78 8.22
CA ASN A 106 -3.48 15.41 9.01
C ASN A 106 -3.14 15.21 10.51
N ARG A 107 -4.16 14.86 11.31
CA ARG A 107 -4.03 14.63 12.76
C ARG A 107 -3.06 13.50 13.13
N LEU A 108 -2.79 12.57 12.22
CA LEU A 108 -1.83 11.47 12.41
C LEU A 108 -0.42 11.85 11.91
N LYS A 109 -0.19 13.13 11.58
CA LYS A 109 1.06 13.65 11.02
C LYS A 109 1.44 13.01 9.68
N ILE A 110 0.45 12.58 8.92
CA ILE A 110 0.59 12.01 7.58
C ILE A 110 0.18 13.05 6.56
N THR A 111 0.95 13.18 5.49
CA THR A 111 0.62 14.06 4.37
C THR A 111 -0.51 13.45 3.55
N GLU A 112 -1.53 14.26 3.25
CA GLU A 112 -2.67 13.86 2.43
C GLU A 112 -3.14 15.03 1.56
N PRO A 113 -3.89 14.81 0.46
CA PRO A 113 -4.52 15.87 -0.29
C PRO A 113 -5.49 16.65 0.59
N LYS A 114 -5.54 17.95 0.38
CA LYS A 114 -6.55 18.79 1.02
C LYS A 114 -7.94 18.30 0.64
N LEU A 115 -8.79 18.12 1.63
CA LEU A 115 -10.15 17.60 1.42
C LEU A 115 -10.97 18.55 0.52
N ASP A 116 -11.37 18.00 -0.61
CA ASP A 116 -12.31 18.63 -1.54
C ASP A 116 -13.28 17.54 -2.05
N VAL A 117 -14.57 17.75 -1.82
CA VAL A 117 -15.59 16.76 -2.19
C VAL A 117 -15.62 16.46 -3.69
N ARG A 118 -15.18 17.41 -4.52
CA ARG A 118 -15.10 17.25 -5.98
C ARG A 118 -14.05 16.23 -6.41
N ASP A 119 -13.06 16.00 -5.57
CA ASP A 119 -11.93 15.09 -5.84
C ASP A 119 -12.15 13.68 -5.29
N VAL A 120 -13.22 13.46 -4.53
CA VAL A 120 -13.52 12.15 -3.92
C VAL A 120 -13.98 11.16 -4.96
N LEU A 121 -13.35 9.97 -4.98
CA LEU A 121 -13.77 8.84 -5.81
C LEU A 121 -14.37 7.75 -4.94
N PRO A 122 -15.59 7.28 -5.20
CA PRO A 122 -16.15 6.10 -4.52
C PRO A 122 -15.35 4.83 -4.83
N LEU A 123 -15.28 3.89 -3.88
CA LEU A 123 -14.59 2.60 -4.09
C LEU A 123 -15.14 1.82 -5.30
N SER A 124 -16.42 1.96 -5.59
CA SER A 124 -17.07 1.32 -6.74
C SER A 124 -16.56 1.81 -8.10
N GLU A 125 -15.87 2.96 -8.13
CA GLU A 125 -15.30 3.56 -9.35
C GLU A 125 -13.77 3.44 -9.38
N LEU A 126 -13.16 2.88 -8.34
CA LEU A 126 -11.73 2.66 -8.26
C LEU A 126 -11.36 1.30 -8.86
N ASP A 127 -10.47 1.29 -9.85
CA ASP A 127 -10.06 0.06 -10.53
C ASP A 127 -9.01 -0.72 -9.73
N VAL A 128 -7.98 -0.05 -9.24
CA VAL A 128 -6.88 -0.67 -8.49
C VAL A 128 -6.61 0.12 -7.22
N LEU A 129 -6.44 -0.61 -6.11
CA LEU A 129 -5.98 -0.06 -4.83
C LEU A 129 -4.63 -0.68 -4.47
N ILE A 130 -3.58 0.11 -4.58
CA ILE A 130 -2.23 -0.27 -4.14
C ILE A 130 -2.10 0.05 -2.66
N THR A 131 -1.95 -1.00 -1.84
CA THR A 131 -1.98 -0.88 -0.39
C THR A 131 -0.58 -0.86 0.21
N PRO A 132 -0.35 -0.04 1.25
CA PRO A 132 0.82 -0.18 2.10
C PRO A 132 0.68 -1.40 3.01
N LEU A 133 1.79 -1.92 3.48
CA LEU A 133 1.84 -2.97 4.48
C LEU A 133 3.17 -2.92 5.24
N VAL A 134 3.17 -3.46 6.45
CA VAL A 134 4.41 -3.65 7.20
C VAL A 134 5.04 -4.99 6.82
N ALA A 135 4.26 -6.06 6.79
CA ALA A 135 4.71 -7.40 6.42
C ALA A 135 3.63 -8.15 5.64
N PHE A 136 4.05 -9.10 4.83
CA PHE A 136 3.17 -10.06 4.17
C PHE A 136 3.80 -11.46 4.20
N ASP A 137 2.98 -12.49 4.07
CA ASP A 137 3.43 -13.88 4.10
C ASP A 137 3.12 -14.65 2.81
N GLU A 138 3.50 -15.91 2.80
CA GLU A 138 3.34 -16.80 1.64
C GLU A 138 1.87 -17.16 1.33
N GLN A 139 0.93 -16.81 2.20
CA GLN A 139 -0.50 -17.02 2.00
C GLN A 139 -1.24 -15.73 1.60
N GLY A 140 -0.52 -14.62 1.39
CA GLY A 140 -1.14 -13.34 1.05
C GLY A 140 -1.69 -12.59 2.27
N GLN A 141 -1.40 -13.04 3.48
CA GLN A 141 -1.77 -12.31 4.69
C GLN A 141 -0.95 -11.03 4.79
N ARG A 142 -1.57 -9.99 5.31
CA ARG A 142 -1.00 -8.65 5.41
C ARG A 142 -1.04 -8.14 6.84
N LEU A 143 0.09 -7.66 7.34
CA LEU A 143 0.19 -6.94 8.60
C LEU A 143 0.32 -5.44 8.32
N GLY A 144 -0.64 -4.65 8.80
CA GLY A 144 -0.58 -3.19 8.74
C GLY A 144 -0.01 -2.56 10.00
N MET A 145 -0.11 -1.23 10.10
CA MET A 145 0.43 -0.44 11.21
C MET A 145 -0.42 -0.50 12.49
N GLY A 146 -1.59 -1.14 12.45
CA GLY A 146 -2.48 -1.34 13.60
C GLY A 146 -3.74 -0.49 13.60
N GLY A 147 -3.90 0.47 12.70
CA GLY A 147 -5.09 1.32 12.60
C GLY A 147 -6.32 0.67 11.97
N GLY A 148 -6.11 -0.42 11.22
CA GLY A 148 -7.18 -1.18 10.55
C GLY A 148 -7.85 -0.45 9.38
N PHE A 149 -7.27 0.63 8.89
CA PHE A 149 -7.86 1.45 7.80
C PHE A 149 -8.04 0.65 6.52
N TYR A 150 -7.02 -0.12 6.11
CA TYR A 150 -7.07 -0.89 4.88
C TYR A 150 -7.89 -2.17 5.03
N ASP A 151 -7.92 -2.81 6.19
CA ASP A 151 -8.80 -3.96 6.42
C ASP A 151 -10.27 -3.54 6.33
N ARG A 152 -10.63 -2.39 6.87
CA ARG A 152 -12.00 -1.83 6.70
C ARG A 152 -12.29 -1.45 5.25
N THR A 153 -11.35 -0.80 4.57
CA THR A 153 -11.49 -0.40 3.17
C THR A 153 -11.64 -1.61 2.25
N LEU A 154 -10.88 -2.68 2.51
CA LEU A 154 -10.89 -3.90 1.72
C LEU A 154 -12.02 -4.85 2.07
N GLN A 155 -12.76 -4.60 3.12
CA GLN A 155 -13.92 -5.41 3.47
C GLN A 155 -14.89 -5.46 2.27
N ASN A 156 -15.17 -6.65 1.76
CA ASN A 156 -16.02 -6.87 0.59
C ASN A 156 -15.51 -6.23 -0.73
N TRP A 157 -14.21 -6.10 -0.89
CA TRP A 157 -13.61 -5.47 -2.08
C TRP A 157 -14.08 -6.10 -3.40
N GLN A 158 -14.36 -7.41 -3.41
CA GLN A 158 -14.86 -8.12 -4.59
C GLN A 158 -16.18 -7.55 -5.13
N ARG A 159 -17.01 -6.98 -4.25
CA ARG A 159 -18.30 -6.39 -4.62
C ARG A 159 -18.16 -5.08 -5.40
N TYR A 160 -17.01 -4.42 -5.27
CA TYR A 160 -16.76 -3.14 -5.95
C TYR A 160 -16.07 -3.30 -7.30
N GLY A 161 -15.65 -4.52 -7.68
CA GLY A 161 -14.82 -4.72 -8.87
C GLY A 161 -13.40 -4.19 -8.70
N LEU A 162 -13.02 -3.83 -7.48
CA LEU A 162 -11.73 -3.30 -7.11
C LEU A 162 -10.67 -4.40 -7.09
N GLN A 163 -9.47 -4.11 -7.61
CA GLN A 163 -8.32 -5.01 -7.54
C GLN A 163 -7.31 -4.48 -6.50
N PRO A 164 -7.24 -5.08 -5.30
CA PRO A 164 -6.22 -4.71 -4.32
C PRO A 164 -4.89 -5.39 -4.66
N VAL A 165 -3.80 -4.68 -4.44
CA VAL A 165 -2.44 -5.20 -4.58
C VAL A 165 -1.53 -4.52 -3.57
N GLY A 166 -0.71 -5.30 -2.87
CA GLY A 166 0.29 -4.77 -1.93
C GLY A 166 1.52 -4.25 -2.68
N TYR A 167 2.22 -3.29 -2.08
CA TYR A 167 3.43 -2.71 -2.62
C TYR A 167 4.47 -2.57 -1.51
N ALA A 168 5.56 -3.33 -1.59
CA ALA A 168 6.47 -3.49 -0.48
C ALA A 168 7.89 -3.84 -0.94
N HIS A 169 8.88 -3.63 -0.06
CA HIS A 169 10.22 -4.17 -0.23
C HIS A 169 10.24 -5.70 -0.09
N ASP A 170 11.19 -6.35 -0.74
CA ASP A 170 11.41 -7.79 -0.58
C ASP A 170 11.67 -8.18 0.88
N CYS A 171 12.33 -7.31 1.65
CA CYS A 171 12.61 -7.56 3.08
C CYS A 171 11.37 -7.54 3.98
N GLN A 172 10.20 -7.18 3.46
CA GLN A 172 8.92 -7.19 4.20
C GLN A 172 8.20 -8.54 4.10
N ALA A 173 8.70 -9.47 3.29
CA ALA A 173 8.19 -10.84 3.24
C ALA A 173 8.62 -11.62 4.47
N VAL A 174 7.68 -12.33 5.06
CA VAL A 174 7.90 -13.26 6.18
C VAL A 174 7.28 -14.61 5.85
N GLU A 175 7.66 -15.65 6.58
CA GLU A 175 7.17 -17.01 6.34
C GLU A 175 5.69 -17.15 6.69
N VAL A 176 5.31 -16.75 7.91
CA VAL A 176 3.94 -16.82 8.44
C VAL A 176 3.65 -15.61 9.30
N LEU A 177 2.48 -15.01 9.13
CA LEU A 177 1.95 -13.95 9.98
C LEU A 177 0.90 -14.48 10.96
N PRO A 178 0.87 -14.02 12.21
CA PRO A 178 -0.28 -14.21 13.07
C PRO A 178 -1.46 -13.38 12.53
N VAL A 179 -2.57 -14.07 12.26
CA VAL A 179 -3.78 -13.45 11.67
C VAL A 179 -4.88 -13.27 12.69
N GLU A 180 -5.68 -12.22 12.48
CA GLU A 180 -6.89 -11.91 13.23
C GLU A 180 -8.11 -12.04 12.31
N LYS A 181 -9.30 -12.15 12.90
CA LYS A 181 -10.55 -12.37 12.16
C LYS A 181 -10.92 -11.24 11.20
N TRP A 182 -10.42 -10.05 11.45
CA TRP A 182 -10.69 -8.85 10.63
C TRP A 182 -9.65 -8.61 9.55
N ASP A 183 -8.55 -9.34 9.55
CA ASP A 183 -7.49 -9.19 8.56
C ASP A 183 -7.99 -9.64 7.18
N ILE A 184 -7.78 -8.81 6.18
CA ILE A 184 -8.16 -9.12 4.79
C ILE A 184 -6.89 -9.48 4.02
N PRO A 185 -6.78 -10.72 3.52
CA PRO A 185 -5.64 -11.12 2.69
C PRO A 185 -5.68 -10.42 1.34
N LEU A 186 -4.50 -10.25 0.75
CA LEU A 186 -4.34 -9.67 -0.58
C LEU A 186 -4.25 -10.76 -1.65
N PRO A 187 -4.83 -10.56 -2.84
CA PRO A 187 -4.66 -11.48 -3.96
C PRO A 187 -3.29 -11.37 -4.62
N ALA A 188 -2.57 -10.27 -4.39
CA ALA A 188 -1.26 -10.03 -4.97
C ALA A 188 -0.44 -9.04 -4.13
N VAL A 189 0.89 -9.18 -4.21
CA VAL A 189 1.86 -8.19 -3.74
C VAL A 189 2.95 -8.02 -4.79
N VAL A 190 3.32 -6.79 -5.08
CA VAL A 190 4.45 -6.47 -5.96
C VAL A 190 5.62 -5.97 -5.11
N THR A 191 6.77 -6.60 -5.28
CA THR A 191 8.05 -6.21 -4.69
C THR A 191 9.05 -5.90 -5.80
N PRO A 192 10.22 -5.31 -5.51
CA PRO A 192 11.24 -5.06 -6.53
C PRO A 192 11.62 -6.30 -7.35
N SER A 193 11.72 -7.47 -6.71
CA SER A 193 12.19 -8.69 -7.37
C SER A 193 11.08 -9.57 -7.95
N LYS A 194 9.84 -9.47 -7.45
CA LYS A 194 8.81 -10.47 -7.73
C LYS A 194 7.40 -9.91 -7.65
N THR A 195 6.49 -10.46 -8.45
CA THR A 195 5.04 -10.34 -8.26
C THR A 195 4.54 -11.62 -7.60
N TRP A 196 3.96 -11.49 -6.43
CA TRP A 196 3.36 -12.56 -5.65
C TRP A 196 1.88 -12.64 -6.00
N LEU A 197 1.37 -13.83 -6.26
CA LEU A 197 -0.04 -14.07 -6.63
C LEU A 197 -0.59 -15.24 -5.80
N TRP A 198 -1.82 -15.12 -5.30
CA TRP A 198 -2.53 -16.14 -4.53
C TRP A 198 -3.95 -16.39 -5.06
#